data_a510ee56060db748e1d93682a5f3f6d0
#
_entry.id   a510ee56060db748e1d93682a5f3f6d0
#
_cell.length_a   1.000
_cell.length_b   1.000
_cell.length_c   1.000
_cell.angle_alpha   90.00
_cell.angle_beta   90.00
_cell.angle_gamma   90.00
#
_symmetry.space_group_name_H-M   'P 1'
#
loop_
_entity.id
_entity.type
_entity.pdbx_description
1 polymer ?
#
loop_
_entity_poly.entity_id
_entity_poly.type
_entity_poly.pdbx_seq_one_letter_code
_entity_poly.pdbx_strand_id
1 'polypeptide(L)'
;MIAVDTSALIEVLARQPLGPRCMDVLLDNRLIISAATLTETLIVGSREEFRTAIRPFLAELNLEVIPVDQVFAERAADAYRRWGKGFHAAYLNYGDSFSYALAEMYGCPLLYVGNDFAQTDAVSALA
;
A
#
# COMPACT_ATOMS: atom_id res chain seq x y z
N MET A 1 13.57 -4.08 2.81
CA MET A 1 12.61 -2.93 2.81
C MET A 1 11.43 -3.26 1.93
N ILE A 2 10.25 -2.98 2.40
CA ILE A 2 8.98 -3.30 1.73
C ILE A 2 8.11 -2.03 1.73
N ALA A 3 7.53 -1.70 0.59
CA ALA A 3 6.48 -0.68 0.50
C ALA A 3 5.13 -1.32 0.83
N VAL A 4 4.28 -0.61 1.57
CA VAL A 4 3.01 -1.17 2.08
C VAL A 4 1.82 -0.44 1.46
N ASP A 5 0.87 -1.21 0.92
CA ASP A 5 -0.41 -0.70 0.44
C ASP A 5 -1.50 -0.87 1.50
N THR A 6 -2.51 -0.01 1.45
CA THR A 6 -3.69 -0.10 2.33
C THR A 6 -4.31 -1.49 2.33
N SER A 7 -4.39 -2.13 1.16
CA SER A 7 -5.04 -3.45 1.02
C SER A 7 -4.46 -4.50 1.96
N ALA A 8 -3.15 -4.49 2.17
CA ALA A 8 -2.49 -5.44 3.07
C ALA A 8 -2.79 -5.16 4.54
N LEU A 9 -2.80 -3.88 4.93
CA LEU A 9 -3.10 -3.49 6.30
C LEU A 9 -4.54 -3.82 6.68
N ILE A 10 -5.47 -3.57 5.78
CA ILE A 10 -6.89 -3.90 6.00
C ILE A 10 -7.12 -5.41 5.98
N GLU A 11 -6.38 -6.16 5.18
CA GLU A 11 -6.44 -7.63 5.20
C GLU A 11 -6.16 -8.18 6.60
N VAL A 12 -5.15 -7.62 7.28
CA VAL A 12 -4.82 -7.99 8.66
C VAL A 12 -5.93 -7.59 9.63
N LEU A 13 -6.36 -6.32 9.57
CA LEU A 13 -7.38 -5.79 10.48
C LEU A 13 -8.72 -6.50 10.33
N ALA A 14 -9.12 -6.81 9.10
CA ALA A 14 -10.36 -7.46 8.78
C ALA A 14 -10.30 -8.99 8.97
N ARG A 15 -9.15 -9.52 9.40
CA ARG A 15 -8.93 -10.96 9.63
C ARG A 15 -9.27 -11.80 8.41
N GLN A 16 -8.87 -11.33 7.24
CA GLN A 16 -9.08 -12.02 5.98
C GLN A 16 -8.02 -13.12 5.78
N PRO A 17 -8.22 -14.04 4.82
CA PRO A 17 -7.37 -15.23 4.65
C PRO A 17 -5.87 -14.98 4.50
N LEU A 18 -5.45 -13.88 3.86
CA LEU A 18 -4.04 -13.55 3.69
C LEU A 18 -3.46 -12.71 4.85
N GLY A 19 -4.28 -12.38 5.84
CA GLY A 19 -3.84 -11.57 6.99
C GLY A 19 -2.60 -12.11 7.69
N PRO A 20 -2.54 -13.41 8.06
CA PRO A 20 -1.35 -13.98 8.71
C PRO A 20 -0.09 -13.87 7.86
N ARG A 21 -0.16 -14.10 6.55
CA ARG A 21 0.98 -13.95 5.65
C ARG A 21 1.43 -12.49 5.53
N CYS A 22 0.47 -11.57 5.43
CA CYS A 22 0.79 -10.14 5.44
C CYS A 22 1.48 -9.76 6.75
N MET A 23 0.99 -10.24 7.88
CA MET A 23 1.57 -9.93 9.18
C MET A 23 3.02 -10.44 9.31
N ASP A 24 3.30 -11.62 8.78
CA ASP A 24 4.68 -12.15 8.76
C ASP A 24 5.62 -11.20 7.99
N VAL A 25 5.21 -10.72 6.83
CA VAL A 25 6.00 -9.77 6.05
C VAL A 25 6.17 -8.45 6.78
N LEU A 26 5.10 -7.95 7.41
CA LEU A 26 5.13 -6.70 8.16
C LEU A 26 6.09 -6.76 9.35
N LEU A 27 6.17 -7.91 10.03
CA LEU A 27 7.03 -8.08 11.20
C LEU A 27 8.50 -8.31 10.82
N ASP A 28 8.77 -8.89 9.66
CA ASP A 28 10.11 -9.33 9.29
C ASP A 28 10.90 -8.32 8.46
N ASN A 29 10.31 -7.18 8.12
CA ASN A 29 10.91 -6.22 7.20
C ASN A 29 10.84 -4.78 7.71
N ARG A 30 11.80 -3.96 7.23
CA ARG A 30 11.66 -2.51 7.32
C ARG A 30 10.55 -2.07 6.37
N LEU A 31 9.65 -1.23 6.86
CA LEU A 31 8.44 -0.84 6.14
C LEU A 31 8.43 0.64 5.80
N ILE A 32 8.05 0.95 4.57
CA ILE A 32 7.76 2.32 4.14
C ILE A 32 6.32 2.39 3.63
N ILE A 33 5.68 3.54 3.85
CA ILE A 33 4.33 3.83 3.38
C ILE A 33 4.27 5.28 2.93
N SER A 34 3.58 5.57 1.83
CA SER A 34 3.39 6.97 1.45
C SER A 34 2.41 7.67 2.39
N ALA A 35 2.59 8.98 2.57
CA ALA A 35 1.64 9.79 3.34
C ALA A 35 0.22 9.71 2.75
N ALA A 36 0.09 9.59 1.44
CA ALA A 36 -1.21 9.42 0.77
C ALA A 36 -1.84 8.07 1.09
N THR A 37 -1.06 6.99 1.06
CA THR A 37 -1.54 5.65 1.41
C THR A 37 -1.90 5.56 2.89
N LEU A 38 -1.11 6.21 3.77
CA LEU A 38 -1.45 6.29 5.19
C LEU A 38 -2.79 7.00 5.40
N THR A 39 -3.03 8.09 4.67
CA THR A 39 -4.32 8.80 4.72
C THR A 39 -5.47 7.88 4.33
N GLU A 40 -5.33 7.15 3.22
CA GLU A 40 -6.33 6.18 2.77
C GLU A 40 -6.59 5.11 3.84
N THR A 41 -5.51 4.57 4.41
CA THR A 41 -5.60 3.56 5.47
C THR A 41 -6.37 4.09 6.69
N LEU A 42 -6.10 5.33 7.10
CA LEU A 42 -6.80 5.96 8.23
C LEU A 42 -8.27 6.22 7.91
N ILE A 43 -8.60 6.58 6.67
CA ILE A 43 -10.00 6.77 6.24
C ILE A 43 -10.75 5.43 6.30
N VAL A 44 -10.20 4.37 5.73
CA VAL A 44 -10.81 3.03 5.80
C VAL A 44 -10.87 2.55 7.24
N GLY A 45 -9.81 2.79 8.00
CA GLY A 45 -9.71 2.42 9.43
C GLY A 45 -10.66 3.21 10.33
N SER A 46 -11.28 4.28 9.84
CA SER A 46 -12.29 5.03 10.60
C SER A 46 -13.66 4.36 10.62
N ARG A 47 -13.87 3.32 9.82
CA ARG A 47 -15.09 2.51 9.86
C ARG A 47 -15.27 1.91 11.25
N GLU A 48 -16.52 1.73 11.65
CA GLU A 48 -16.87 1.28 13.01
C GLU A 48 -16.09 0.03 13.44
N GLU A 49 -15.98 -0.93 12.55
CA GLU A 49 -15.33 -2.21 12.81
C GLU A 49 -13.82 -2.12 13.09
N PHE A 50 -13.15 -1.03 12.65
CA PHE A 50 -11.70 -0.87 12.76
C PHE A 50 -11.25 0.27 13.67
N ARG A 51 -12.13 1.21 14.01
CA ARG A 51 -11.69 2.51 14.56
C ARG A 51 -10.99 2.44 15.91
N THR A 52 -11.23 1.42 16.72
CA THR A 52 -10.49 1.24 17.98
C THR A 52 -9.16 0.54 17.79
N ALA A 53 -8.99 -0.26 16.74
CA ALA A 53 -7.82 -1.08 16.49
C ALA A 53 -6.78 -0.40 15.59
N ILE A 54 -7.20 0.51 14.69
CA ILE A 54 -6.34 1.00 13.61
C ILE A 54 -5.09 1.71 14.12
N ARG A 55 -5.20 2.65 15.05
CA ARG A 55 -4.05 3.42 15.52
C ARG A 55 -3.06 2.61 16.34
N PRO A 56 -3.49 1.77 17.29
CA PRO A 56 -2.56 0.87 17.98
C PRO A 56 -1.85 -0.09 17.02
N PHE A 57 -2.57 -0.62 16.05
CA PHE A 57 -2.00 -1.50 15.04
C PHE A 57 -0.89 -0.81 14.24
N LEU A 58 -1.17 0.37 13.70
CA LEU A 58 -0.18 1.12 12.92
C LEU A 58 1.02 1.51 13.76
N ALA A 59 0.81 1.89 15.03
CA ALA A 59 1.89 2.29 15.93
C ALA A 59 2.89 1.14 16.17
N GLU A 60 2.41 -0.11 16.27
CA GLU A 60 3.26 -1.27 16.50
C GLU A 60 4.13 -1.64 15.29
N LEU A 61 3.73 -1.24 14.09
CA LEU A 61 4.43 -1.61 12.85
C LEU A 61 5.68 -0.78 12.57
N ASN A 62 5.85 0.37 13.23
CA ASN A 62 6.97 1.28 12.97
C ASN A 62 7.12 1.66 11.49
N LEU A 63 5.99 1.97 10.84
CA LEU A 63 5.99 2.39 9.45
C LEU A 63 6.77 3.70 9.29
N GLU A 64 7.73 3.72 8.36
CA GLU A 64 8.36 4.97 7.94
C GLU A 64 7.46 5.66 6.92
N VAL A 65 6.92 6.82 7.26
CA VAL A 65 6.02 7.57 6.38
C VAL A 65 6.84 8.44 5.44
N ILE A 66 6.68 8.20 4.14
CA ILE A 66 7.37 8.97 3.10
C ILE A 66 6.44 10.10 2.64
N PRO A 67 6.85 11.36 2.78
CA PRO A 67 6.02 12.48 2.37
C PRO A 67 5.83 12.50 0.84
N VAL A 68 4.67 12.96 0.42
CA VAL A 68 4.39 13.15 -1.01
C VAL A 68 4.77 14.59 -1.37
N ASP A 69 6.01 14.74 -1.84
CA ASP A 69 6.49 15.99 -2.41
C ASP A 69 6.16 16.09 -3.90
N GLN A 70 6.65 17.12 -4.58
CA GLN A 70 6.37 17.32 -6.00
C GLN A 70 6.91 16.16 -6.85
N VAL A 71 8.12 15.69 -6.57
CA VAL A 71 8.74 14.59 -7.34
C VAL A 71 7.90 13.33 -7.20
N PHE A 72 7.49 13.00 -5.98
CA PHE A 72 6.62 11.85 -5.74
C PHE A 72 5.27 12.00 -6.45
N ALA A 73 4.66 13.18 -6.36
CA ALA A 73 3.39 13.45 -7.03
C ALA A 73 3.47 13.21 -8.54
N GLU A 74 4.56 13.67 -9.17
CA GLU A 74 4.78 13.46 -10.61
C GLU A 74 4.98 11.97 -10.94
N ARG A 75 5.72 11.24 -10.10
CA ARG A 75 5.93 9.79 -10.28
C ARG A 75 4.61 9.02 -10.13
N ALA A 76 3.76 9.41 -9.18
CA ALA A 76 2.44 8.81 -9.01
C ALA A 76 1.54 9.10 -10.23
N ALA A 77 1.58 10.31 -10.76
CA ALA A 77 0.84 10.66 -11.98
C ALA A 77 1.33 9.84 -13.18
N ASP A 78 2.63 9.62 -13.31
CA ASP A 78 3.20 8.78 -14.36
C ASP A 78 2.74 7.33 -14.22
N ALA A 79 2.71 6.80 -12.99
CA ALA A 79 2.19 5.47 -12.70
C ALA A 79 0.72 5.32 -13.13
N TYR A 80 -0.09 6.33 -12.84
CA TYR A 80 -1.51 6.33 -13.23
C TYR A 80 -1.67 6.34 -14.76
N ARG A 81 -0.89 7.17 -15.47
CA ARG A 81 -0.93 7.19 -16.93
C ARG A 81 -0.51 5.87 -17.56
N ARG A 82 0.39 5.14 -16.91
CA ARG A 82 0.90 3.86 -17.41
C ARG A 82 -0.05 2.70 -17.09
N TRP A 83 -0.59 2.63 -15.88
CA TRP A 83 -1.31 1.46 -15.37
C TRP A 83 -2.74 1.76 -14.95
N GLY A 84 -3.15 3.00 -14.95
CA GLY A 84 -4.36 3.45 -14.30
C GLY A 84 -5.63 3.23 -15.09
N LYS A 85 -6.74 3.48 -14.41
CA LYS A 85 -8.09 3.46 -14.95
C LYS A 85 -8.18 4.34 -16.20
N GLY A 86 -8.62 3.75 -17.29
CA GLY A 86 -8.74 4.44 -18.59
C GLY A 86 -7.46 4.40 -19.44
N PHE A 87 -6.35 3.88 -18.92
CA PHE A 87 -5.07 3.78 -19.63
C PHE A 87 -4.59 2.34 -19.82
N HIS A 88 -4.90 1.46 -18.86
CA HIS A 88 -4.40 0.08 -18.87
C HIS A 88 -5.40 -0.88 -18.20
N ALA A 89 -5.36 -2.16 -18.60
CA ALA A 89 -6.24 -3.20 -18.05
C ALA A 89 -6.02 -3.45 -16.54
N ALA A 90 -4.85 -3.11 -16.00
CA ALA A 90 -4.59 -3.17 -14.56
C ALA A 90 -5.54 -2.27 -13.77
N TYR A 91 -6.00 -1.19 -14.39
CA TYR A 91 -7.08 -0.37 -13.85
C TYR A 91 -6.79 0.22 -12.47
N LEU A 92 -5.53 0.62 -12.24
CA LEU A 92 -5.15 1.23 -10.97
C LEU A 92 -5.99 2.47 -10.70
N ASN A 93 -6.44 2.63 -9.46
CA ASN A 93 -7.12 3.84 -9.03
C ASN A 93 -6.10 4.90 -8.57
N TYR A 94 -6.61 6.07 -8.20
CA TYR A 94 -5.78 7.17 -7.70
C TYR A 94 -4.90 6.76 -6.51
N GLY A 95 -5.48 6.07 -5.50
CA GLY A 95 -4.74 5.62 -4.33
C GLY A 95 -3.64 4.62 -4.66
N ASP A 96 -3.93 3.67 -5.56
CA ASP A 96 -2.97 2.65 -5.98
C ASP A 96 -1.72 3.26 -6.61
N SER A 97 -1.86 4.38 -7.31
CA SER A 97 -0.74 5.03 -7.99
C SER A 97 0.37 5.46 -7.02
N PHE A 98 0.02 5.84 -5.79
CA PHE A 98 1.01 6.20 -4.77
C PHE A 98 1.76 4.99 -4.24
N SER A 99 1.08 3.88 -4.00
CA SER A 99 1.73 2.64 -3.55
C SER A 99 2.67 2.10 -4.63
N TYR A 100 2.22 2.08 -5.88
CA TYR A 100 3.06 1.67 -7.00
C TYR A 100 4.31 2.58 -7.14
N ALA A 101 4.11 3.88 -7.16
CA ALA A 101 5.21 4.84 -7.33
C ALA A 101 6.22 4.74 -6.19
N LEU A 102 5.77 4.53 -4.95
CA LEU A 102 6.65 4.35 -3.81
C LEU A 102 7.56 3.13 -3.99
N ALA A 103 7.00 1.99 -4.35
CA ALA A 103 7.77 0.78 -4.59
C ALA A 103 8.77 0.97 -5.74
N GLU A 104 8.35 1.62 -6.81
CA GLU A 104 9.21 1.92 -7.95
C GLU A 104 10.37 2.85 -7.57
N MET A 105 10.07 3.94 -6.87
CA MET A 105 11.07 4.93 -6.46
C MET A 105 12.15 4.33 -5.55
N TYR A 106 11.77 3.40 -4.68
CA TYR A 106 12.69 2.78 -3.73
C TYR A 106 13.24 1.45 -4.22
N GLY A 107 12.80 0.97 -5.37
CA GLY A 107 13.28 -0.29 -5.95
C GLY A 107 13.02 -1.48 -5.03
N CYS A 108 11.87 -1.53 -4.37
CA CYS A 108 11.54 -2.57 -3.40
C CYS A 108 10.21 -3.25 -3.74
N PRO A 109 9.95 -4.45 -3.18
CA PRO A 109 8.68 -5.11 -3.32
C PRO A 109 7.55 -4.32 -2.67
N LEU A 110 6.31 -4.56 -3.15
CA LEU A 110 5.09 -3.98 -2.64
C LEU A 110 4.26 -5.05 -1.93
N LEU A 111 3.91 -4.79 -0.68
CA LEU A 111 2.98 -5.64 0.05
C LEU A 111 1.55 -5.17 -0.26
N TYR A 112 0.82 -5.99 -0.98
CA TYR A 112 -0.56 -5.74 -1.39
C TYR A 112 -1.37 -7.03 -1.43
N VAL A 113 -2.68 -6.88 -1.41
CA VAL A 113 -3.65 -7.96 -1.58
C VAL A 113 -4.62 -7.57 -2.70
N GLY A 114 -5.03 -8.54 -3.50
CA GLY A 114 -5.93 -8.33 -4.63
C GLY A 114 -5.22 -8.37 -5.97
N ASN A 115 -5.97 -8.05 -7.03
CA ASN A 115 -5.50 -8.24 -8.40
C ASN A 115 -4.99 -6.96 -9.10
N ASP A 116 -5.16 -5.79 -8.49
CA ASP A 116 -4.87 -4.53 -9.16
C ASP A 116 -3.40 -4.42 -9.56
N PHE A 117 -2.50 -4.64 -8.61
CA PHE A 117 -1.05 -4.56 -8.88
C PHE A 117 -0.50 -5.80 -9.60
N ALA A 118 -1.23 -6.92 -9.57
CA ALA A 118 -0.77 -8.17 -10.18
C ALA A 118 -0.61 -8.07 -11.70
N GLN A 119 -1.29 -7.13 -12.33
CA GLN A 119 -1.20 -6.89 -13.78
C GLN A 119 -0.15 -5.83 -14.14
N THR A 120 0.55 -5.31 -13.15
CA THR A 120 1.66 -4.37 -13.34
C THR A 120 2.99 -5.09 -13.18
N ASP A 121 4.10 -4.35 -13.31
CA ASP A 121 5.43 -4.88 -13.05
C ASP A 121 5.87 -4.77 -11.59
N ALA A 122 4.96 -4.40 -10.67
CA ALA A 122 5.25 -4.37 -9.25
C ALA A 122 5.59 -5.79 -8.75
N VAL A 123 6.67 -5.88 -7.98
CA VAL A 123 7.07 -7.15 -7.36
C VAL A 123 6.27 -7.34 -6.07
N SER A 124 5.53 -8.45 -5.98
CA SER A 124 4.74 -8.75 -4.79
C SER A 124 5.63 -9.20 -3.63
N ALA A 125 5.42 -8.62 -2.45
CA ALA A 125 6.11 -9.05 -1.24
C ALA A 125 5.57 -10.39 -0.69
N LEU A 126 4.45 -10.89 -1.20
CA LEU A 126 3.88 -12.20 -0.85
C LEU A 126 4.35 -13.31 -1.80
N ALA A 127 5.05 -12.97 -2.86
CA ALA A 127 5.50 -13.95 -3.84
C ALA A 127 6.64 -14.83 -3.32
#